data_7e0c3e0aef8cbd4f8b2e0f3d78d745af
#
_entry.id   7e0c3e0aef8cbd4f8b2e0f3d78d745af
#
_cell.length_a   1.000
_cell.length_b   1.000
_cell.length_c   1.000
_cell.angle_alpha   90.00
_cell.angle_beta   90.00
_cell.angle_gamma   90.00
#
_symmetry.space_group_name_H-M   'P 1'
#
loop_
_entity.id
_entity.type
_entity.pdbx_description
1 polymer ?
#
loop_
_entity_poly.entity_id
_entity_poly.type
_entity_poly.pdbx_seq_one_letter_code
_entity_poly.pdbx_strand_id
1 'polypeptide(L)'
;MTRVESSVTALSWIPLDAMEGMGKLAADLGVSHWDLPPPDRLDNLDDLIAADAIRLANELRAWIDVEDGQIRSYGQLGQGRIGRTTLRAGPRQVVFPAVAFPDLRPVPEVGATWVRFVQTAGGRTGVPLPRRVRRAPFVQLAAPTVWSTLALTIHADGSSQHEVVGASPFPRHWIYNDTGKLVAKTGLVDFNRWRRDAFGRHTPWGDEESPALVTVVETALERRLSRQVIDAGPSFRKLKPGATLTEQGAPGAELFLLFEGVVAVEVDGHTVTEVGPGAILGEMAVLAQDVMAVAVIPARVHDRPGLLATLAATLGLNPARIADKLDRPIMPTAARVVAELPLERFHQVEPRLRAVEGLSFTRRQGRETPAGKRTATLRAVTACRVAVVPEAQLDREALAELAEGRRTKGP
;
A
#
# COMPACT_ATOMS: atom_id res chain seq x y z
N MET A 1 35.30 15.75 -8.35
CA MET A 1 34.75 14.94 -7.24
C MET A 1 33.31 15.35 -7.03
N THR A 2 32.36 14.42 -7.14
CA THR A 2 30.92 14.67 -7.02
C THR A 2 30.38 13.83 -5.86
N ARG A 3 29.60 14.45 -4.96
CA ARG A 3 28.93 13.75 -3.88
C ARG A 3 27.55 13.29 -4.31
N VAL A 4 27.28 11.99 -4.13
CA VAL A 4 25.96 11.39 -4.28
C VAL A 4 25.47 11.02 -2.89
N GLU A 5 24.28 11.50 -2.54
CA GLU A 5 23.64 11.25 -1.26
C GLU A 5 22.26 10.67 -1.48
N SER A 6 21.87 9.72 -0.65
CA SER A 6 20.51 9.14 -0.69
C SER A 6 20.10 8.71 0.72
N SER A 7 18.80 8.46 0.90
CA SER A 7 18.26 8.01 2.16
C SER A 7 17.03 7.12 1.99
N VAL A 8 16.79 6.31 3.00
CA VAL A 8 15.55 5.55 3.17
C VAL A 8 15.15 5.57 4.64
N THR A 9 13.89 5.85 4.92
CA THR A 9 13.39 5.99 6.29
C THR A 9 12.23 5.05 6.53
N ALA A 10 12.31 4.23 7.59
CA ALA A 10 11.19 3.44 8.08
C ALA A 10 10.59 4.09 9.32
N LEU A 11 9.30 4.40 9.28
CA LEU A 11 8.53 4.86 10.43
C LEU A 11 7.63 3.75 10.93
N SER A 12 7.73 3.42 12.19
CA SER A 12 6.91 2.38 12.82
C SER A 12 5.82 3.01 13.68
N TRP A 13 4.59 2.61 13.45
CA TRP A 13 3.43 3.15 14.14
C TRP A 13 2.42 2.05 14.50
N ILE A 14 1.68 2.25 15.58
CA ILE A 14 0.71 1.28 16.10
C ILE A 14 -0.68 1.66 15.63
N PRO A 15 -1.27 0.96 14.65
CA PRO A 15 -2.63 1.21 14.22
C PRO A 15 -3.62 0.73 15.29
N LEU A 16 -4.56 1.60 15.66
CA LEU A 16 -5.58 1.29 16.65
C LEU A 16 -6.50 0.14 16.22
N ASP A 17 -6.78 0.06 14.94
CA ASP A 17 -7.60 -0.99 14.31
C ASP A 17 -6.96 -2.39 14.38
N ALA A 18 -5.64 -2.44 14.57
CA ALA A 18 -4.90 -3.69 14.70
C ALA A 18 -4.79 -4.20 16.15
N MET A 19 -5.20 -3.40 17.11
CA MET A 19 -5.21 -3.81 18.52
C MET A 19 -6.49 -4.58 18.84
N GLU A 20 -6.35 -5.68 19.58
CA GLU A 20 -7.46 -6.53 20.01
C GLU A 20 -7.51 -6.64 21.55
N GLY A 21 -8.71 -6.95 22.06
CA GLY A 21 -8.93 -7.25 23.48
C GLY A 21 -8.65 -6.08 24.42
N MET A 22 -8.01 -6.35 25.55
CA MET A 22 -7.71 -5.35 26.59
C MET A 22 -6.81 -4.20 26.09
N GLY A 23 -5.95 -4.46 25.10
CA GLY A 23 -5.12 -3.42 24.50
C GLY A 23 -5.95 -2.38 23.76
N LYS A 24 -6.93 -2.81 22.98
CA LYS A 24 -7.85 -1.91 22.26
C LYS A 24 -8.69 -1.10 23.26
N LEU A 25 -9.27 -1.77 24.27
CA LEU A 25 -10.06 -1.09 25.29
C LEU A 25 -9.24 -0.01 26.02
N ALA A 26 -7.99 -0.30 26.37
CA ALA A 26 -7.11 0.69 26.99
C ALA A 26 -6.79 1.87 26.07
N ALA A 27 -6.65 1.64 24.76
CA ALA A 27 -6.45 2.68 23.76
C ALA A 27 -7.73 3.52 23.57
N ASP A 28 -8.90 2.88 23.40
CA ASP A 28 -10.21 3.55 23.26
C ASP A 28 -10.54 4.43 24.47
N LEU A 29 -10.09 4.06 25.66
CA LEU A 29 -10.24 4.84 26.88
C LEU A 29 -9.17 5.94 27.06
N GLY A 30 -8.23 6.09 26.11
CA GLY A 30 -7.13 7.04 26.21
C GLY A 30 -6.09 6.73 27.29
N VAL A 31 -6.09 5.50 27.82
CA VAL A 31 -5.15 5.04 28.85
C VAL A 31 -3.79 4.69 28.23
N SER A 32 -3.80 4.12 27.05
CA SER A 32 -2.57 3.82 26.32
C SER A 32 -2.39 4.75 25.13
N HIS A 33 -1.13 5.06 24.86
CA HIS A 33 -0.77 5.84 23.67
C HIS A 33 -0.82 4.94 22.43
N TRP A 34 -1.34 5.49 21.33
CA TRP A 34 -1.21 4.94 19.98
C TRP A 34 -0.75 6.02 19.03
N ASP A 35 -0.04 5.64 18.00
CA ASP A 35 0.43 6.57 17.00
C ASP A 35 -0.68 6.86 15.98
N LEU A 36 -0.76 8.09 15.52
CA LEU A 36 -1.53 8.43 14.32
C LEU A 36 -0.81 7.86 13.08
N PRO A 37 -1.55 7.56 11.99
CA PRO A 37 -0.91 7.19 10.75
C PRO A 37 0.10 8.25 10.33
N PRO A 38 1.34 7.87 9.99
CA PRO A 38 2.31 8.80 9.47
C PRO A 38 1.79 9.49 8.19
N PRO A 39 2.31 10.66 7.81
CA PRO A 39 1.90 11.34 6.59
C PRO A 39 2.29 10.54 5.34
N ASP A 40 1.57 10.73 4.22
CA ASP A 40 1.92 10.12 2.93
C ASP A 40 3.25 10.62 2.37
N ARG A 41 3.66 11.79 2.79
CA ARG A 41 4.94 12.40 2.50
C ARG A 41 5.61 12.83 3.81
N LEU A 42 6.82 12.36 4.02
CA LEU A 42 7.66 12.71 5.15
C LEU A 42 8.48 13.96 4.76
N ASP A 43 8.08 15.11 5.23
CA ASP A 43 8.82 16.34 4.98
C ASP A 43 9.91 16.57 6.03
N ASN A 44 9.63 16.26 7.31
CA ASN A 44 10.57 16.40 8.40
C ASN A 44 10.32 15.31 9.46
N LEU A 45 11.33 14.48 9.69
CA LEU A 45 11.26 13.44 10.72
C LEU A 45 11.29 14.03 12.14
N ASP A 46 12.08 15.07 12.35
CA ASP A 46 12.24 15.67 13.69
C ASP A 46 10.93 16.28 14.21
N ASP A 47 10.07 16.81 13.35
CA ASP A 47 8.75 17.33 13.74
C ASP A 47 7.84 16.22 14.28
N LEU A 48 7.85 15.04 13.66
CA LEU A 48 7.08 13.89 14.15
C LEU A 48 7.62 13.36 15.48
N ILE A 49 8.94 13.41 15.67
CA ILE A 49 9.59 13.02 16.92
C ILE A 49 9.26 14.02 18.03
N ALA A 50 9.36 15.32 17.73
CA ALA A 50 9.03 16.39 18.68
C ALA A 50 7.56 16.35 19.10
N ALA A 51 6.66 16.01 18.18
CA ALA A 51 5.24 15.84 18.45
C ALA A 51 4.90 14.53 19.21
N ASP A 52 5.89 13.68 19.52
CA ASP A 52 5.70 12.34 20.13
C ASP A 52 4.73 11.46 19.33
N ALA A 53 4.74 11.62 17.99
CA ALA A 53 3.80 10.98 17.07
C ALA A 53 4.23 9.59 16.59
N ILE A 54 5.49 9.19 16.82
CA ILE A 54 6.05 7.91 16.41
C ILE A 54 6.88 7.27 17.52
N ARG A 55 6.97 5.94 17.53
CA ARG A 55 7.72 5.17 18.54
C ARG A 55 9.04 4.64 18.05
N LEU A 56 9.17 4.33 16.79
CA LEU A 56 10.41 3.89 16.17
C LEU A 56 10.56 4.57 14.80
N ALA A 57 11.73 5.16 14.59
CA ALA A 57 12.20 5.57 13.27
C ALA A 57 13.55 4.90 13.00
N ASN A 58 13.73 4.41 11.79
CA ASN A 58 15.00 3.95 11.27
C ASN A 58 15.32 4.80 10.04
N GLU A 59 16.21 5.77 10.18
CA GLU A 59 16.67 6.62 9.09
C GLU A 59 18.06 6.16 8.66
N LEU A 60 18.14 5.50 7.53
CA LEU A 60 19.40 5.17 6.88
C LEU A 60 19.68 6.22 5.81
N ARG A 61 20.64 7.09 6.08
CA ARG A 61 21.12 8.15 5.21
C ARG A 61 22.60 7.95 4.96
N ALA A 62 23.03 7.99 3.71
CA ALA A 62 24.41 7.73 3.35
C ALA A 62 24.84 8.51 2.11
N TRP A 63 26.13 8.60 1.91
CA TRP A 63 26.74 9.29 0.79
C TRP A 63 27.98 8.57 0.27
N ILE A 64 28.30 8.81 -1.00
CA ILE A 64 29.55 8.44 -1.64
C ILE A 64 30.14 9.65 -2.36
N ASP A 65 31.44 9.79 -2.37
CA ASP A 65 32.16 10.74 -3.22
C ASP A 65 32.76 10.02 -4.41
N VAL A 66 32.44 10.50 -5.61
CA VAL A 66 32.86 9.89 -6.87
C VAL A 66 33.80 10.82 -7.64
N GLU A 67 34.88 10.26 -8.16
CA GLU A 67 35.83 10.93 -9.04
C GLU A 67 36.27 9.96 -10.15
N ASP A 68 36.14 10.39 -11.40
CA ASP A 68 36.43 9.58 -12.59
C ASP A 68 35.68 8.22 -12.61
N GLY A 69 34.42 8.22 -12.17
CA GLY A 69 33.58 7.02 -12.11
C GLY A 69 33.94 6.03 -10.99
N GLN A 70 34.86 6.39 -10.12
CA GLN A 70 35.30 5.56 -8.99
C GLN A 70 34.90 6.18 -7.65
N ILE A 71 34.54 5.35 -6.68
CA ILE A 71 34.22 5.78 -5.32
C ILE A 71 35.52 6.04 -4.56
N ARG A 72 35.69 7.25 -4.05
CA ARG A 72 36.86 7.68 -3.27
C ARG A 72 36.63 7.64 -1.77
N SER A 73 35.43 8.01 -1.36
CA SER A 73 35.05 8.01 0.04
C SER A 73 33.54 7.75 0.17
N TYR A 74 33.13 7.34 1.34
CA TYR A 74 31.73 7.07 1.66
C TYR A 74 31.48 7.25 3.16
N GLY A 75 30.21 7.45 3.54
CA GLY A 75 29.84 7.56 4.93
C GLY A 75 28.35 7.40 5.17
N GLN A 76 28.01 7.10 6.41
CA GLN A 76 26.64 6.96 6.89
C GLN A 76 26.33 8.05 7.92
N LEU A 77 25.15 8.68 7.82
CA LEU A 77 24.73 9.81 8.65
C LEU A 77 23.47 9.52 9.44
N GLY A 78 22.64 8.58 8.98
CA GLY A 78 21.36 8.26 9.58
C GLY A 78 21.51 7.49 10.90
N GLN A 79 20.44 7.49 11.67
CA GLN A 79 20.38 6.76 12.94
C GLN A 79 18.99 6.18 13.24
N GLY A 80 18.97 5.13 14.05
CA GLY A 80 17.74 4.60 14.62
C GLY A 80 17.32 5.40 15.86
N ARG A 81 16.02 5.64 15.99
CA ARG A 81 15.42 6.28 17.16
C ARG A 81 14.29 5.42 17.71
N ILE A 82 14.23 5.28 19.01
CA ILE A 82 13.19 4.55 19.72
C ILE A 82 12.62 5.38 20.86
N GLY A 83 11.30 5.56 20.87
CA GLY A 83 10.58 6.42 21.81
C GLY A 83 10.04 5.64 23.02
N ARG A 84 9.90 6.38 24.12
CA ARG A 84 9.26 5.89 25.36
C ARG A 84 7.76 5.68 25.15
N THR A 85 7.17 4.84 26.00
CA THR A 85 5.71 4.65 26.06
C THR A 85 5.17 5.24 27.35
N THR A 86 4.12 6.04 27.24
CA THR A 86 3.47 6.71 28.37
C THR A 86 2.04 6.19 28.53
N LEU A 87 1.70 5.70 29.72
CA LEU A 87 0.32 5.42 30.10
C LEU A 87 -0.21 6.57 30.96
N ARG A 88 -1.43 7.01 30.67
CA ARG A 88 -2.14 8.04 31.41
C ARG A 88 -3.39 7.46 32.03
N ALA A 89 -3.57 7.70 33.32
CA ALA A 89 -4.78 7.32 34.07
C ALA A 89 -5.24 8.54 34.89
N GLY A 90 -6.10 9.35 34.32
CA GLY A 90 -6.49 10.65 34.89
C GLY A 90 -5.27 11.56 35.08
N PRO A 91 -5.04 12.10 36.31
CA PRO A 91 -3.90 12.97 36.57
C PRO A 91 -2.56 12.22 36.72
N ARG A 92 -2.60 10.90 36.75
CA ARG A 92 -1.39 10.07 36.94
C ARG A 92 -0.83 9.61 35.60
N GLN A 93 0.50 9.60 35.51
CA GLN A 93 1.23 9.17 34.34
C GLN A 93 2.30 8.18 34.73
N VAL A 94 2.42 7.07 33.98
CA VAL A 94 3.50 6.10 34.10
C VAL A 94 4.26 6.06 32.79
N VAL A 95 5.57 6.24 32.87
CA VAL A 95 6.47 6.26 31.71
C VAL A 95 7.30 4.97 31.70
N PHE A 96 7.25 4.24 30.60
CA PHE A 96 8.11 3.09 30.31
C PHE A 96 9.22 3.54 29.37
N PRO A 97 10.48 3.58 29.82
CA PRO A 97 11.60 3.97 28.99
C PRO A 97 11.81 2.95 27.87
N ALA A 98 12.24 3.45 26.71
CA ALA A 98 12.71 2.59 25.65
C ALA A 98 14.17 2.20 25.86
N VAL A 99 14.56 1.03 25.34
CA VAL A 99 15.94 0.54 25.34
C VAL A 99 16.34 0.28 23.88
N ALA A 100 17.15 1.13 23.32
CA ALA A 100 17.71 0.93 21.97
C ALA A 100 18.72 -0.22 21.99
N PHE A 101 18.72 -1.01 20.93
CA PHE A 101 19.72 -2.03 20.69
C PHE A 101 20.76 -1.52 19.68
N PRO A 102 22.02 -2.01 19.72
CA PRO A 102 23.05 -1.58 18.80
C PRO A 102 22.75 -2.02 17.37
N ASP A 103 23.27 -1.26 16.40
CA ASP A 103 23.28 -1.70 15.00
C ASP A 103 24.19 -2.94 14.85
N LEU A 104 23.75 -3.88 14.01
CA LEU A 104 24.45 -5.15 13.80
C LEU A 104 25.46 -5.12 12.66
N ARG A 105 25.31 -4.20 11.72
CA ARG A 105 26.12 -4.11 10.50
C ARG A 105 26.62 -2.69 10.24
N PRO A 106 27.41 -2.10 11.15
CA PRO A 106 27.86 -0.71 11.02
C PRO A 106 28.90 -0.51 9.90
N VAL A 107 29.43 -1.60 9.33
CA VAL A 107 30.43 -1.55 8.24
C VAL A 107 29.73 -1.85 6.92
N PRO A 108 29.78 -0.92 5.94
CA PRO A 108 29.14 -1.12 4.65
C PRO A 108 29.90 -2.13 3.79
N GLU A 109 29.21 -2.74 2.84
CA GLU A 109 29.78 -3.56 1.79
C GLU A 109 30.21 -2.66 0.62
N VAL A 110 31.43 -2.80 0.14
CA VAL A 110 32.00 -1.93 -0.90
C VAL A 110 32.32 -2.75 -2.14
N GLY A 111 31.69 -2.39 -3.26
CA GLY A 111 31.99 -2.89 -4.59
C GLY A 111 32.83 -1.88 -5.38
N ALA A 112 33.18 -2.21 -6.63
CA ALA A 112 33.96 -1.33 -7.49
C ALA A 112 33.26 -0.02 -7.84
N THR A 113 31.93 -0.07 -8.01
CA THR A 113 31.09 1.06 -8.45
C THR A 113 29.87 1.28 -7.56
N TRP A 114 29.79 0.66 -6.41
CA TRP A 114 28.68 0.79 -5.47
C TRP A 114 29.14 0.60 -4.02
N VAL A 115 28.36 1.19 -3.10
CA VAL A 115 28.46 0.93 -1.66
C VAL A 115 27.09 0.58 -1.13
N ARG A 116 26.98 -0.52 -0.39
CA ARG A 116 25.76 -0.97 0.27
C ARG A 116 25.87 -0.78 1.78
N PHE A 117 25.02 0.05 2.30
CA PHE A 117 24.87 0.33 3.72
C PHE A 117 23.70 -0.50 4.26
N VAL A 118 23.85 -1.07 5.45
CA VAL A 118 22.78 -1.81 6.13
C VAL A 118 22.67 -1.28 7.55
N GLN A 119 21.47 -0.90 7.96
CA GLN A 119 21.22 -0.38 9.31
C GLN A 119 20.07 -1.12 9.96
N THR A 120 20.29 -1.68 11.14
CA THR A 120 19.27 -2.26 11.99
C THR A 120 19.00 -1.30 13.14
N ALA A 121 17.76 -0.81 13.21
CA ALA A 121 17.30 0.03 14.31
C ALA A 121 16.14 -0.61 15.03
N GLY A 122 16.14 -0.51 16.35
CA GLY A 122 15.09 -1.07 17.18
C GLY A 122 15.51 -1.26 18.63
N GLY A 123 14.72 -2.03 19.32
CA GLY A 123 14.94 -2.31 20.73
C GLY A 123 13.65 -2.64 21.46
N ARG A 124 13.64 -2.45 22.76
CA ARG A 124 12.48 -2.69 23.60
C ARG A 124 11.71 -1.41 23.87
N THR A 125 10.42 -1.41 23.52
CA THR A 125 9.51 -0.30 23.81
C THR A 125 8.11 -0.85 24.08
N GLY A 126 7.28 -0.06 24.74
CA GLY A 126 5.92 -0.44 25.10
C GLY A 126 5.79 -0.87 26.57
N VAL A 127 4.56 -1.22 26.94
CA VAL A 127 4.24 -1.72 28.28
C VAL A 127 4.83 -3.10 28.47
N PRO A 128 5.56 -3.37 29.57
CA PRO A 128 6.05 -4.71 29.85
C PRO A 128 4.92 -5.72 29.99
N LEU A 129 5.01 -6.80 29.24
CA LEU A 129 4.03 -7.88 29.24
C LEU A 129 4.61 -9.13 29.93
N PRO A 130 3.79 -9.94 30.62
CA PRO A 130 4.25 -11.19 31.21
C PRO A 130 4.62 -12.20 30.11
N ARG A 131 5.84 -12.72 30.18
CA ARG A 131 6.33 -13.80 29.32
C ARG A 131 6.77 -15.00 30.18
N ARG A 132 6.53 -16.21 29.69
CA ARG A 132 7.05 -17.43 30.30
C ARG A 132 8.54 -17.55 30.02
N VAL A 133 9.32 -17.85 31.02
CA VAL A 133 10.76 -18.16 30.94
C VAL A 133 11.04 -19.54 31.51
N ARG A 134 12.14 -20.20 31.08
CA ARG A 134 12.46 -21.56 31.46
C ARG A 134 13.02 -21.69 32.90
N ARG A 135 13.47 -20.58 33.50
CA ARG A 135 14.04 -20.54 34.83
C ARG A 135 13.09 -19.83 35.81
N ALA A 136 13.13 -20.18 37.07
CA ALA A 136 12.39 -19.49 38.15
C ALA A 136 12.69 -17.96 38.07
N PRO A 137 11.68 -17.09 38.23
CA PRO A 137 10.29 -17.32 38.66
C PRO A 137 9.31 -17.82 37.57
N PHE A 138 9.77 -18.35 36.45
CA PHE A 138 9.00 -18.86 35.29
C PHE A 138 8.13 -17.84 34.56
N VAL A 139 8.01 -16.63 35.08
CA VAL A 139 7.37 -15.47 34.45
C VAL A 139 8.27 -14.27 34.63
N GLN A 140 8.51 -13.54 33.53
CA GLN A 140 9.25 -12.28 33.49
C GLN A 140 8.39 -11.22 32.85
N LEU A 141 8.40 -10.01 33.38
CA LEU A 141 7.83 -8.83 32.69
C LEU A 141 8.89 -8.22 31.78
N ALA A 142 8.61 -8.13 30.52
CA ALA A 142 9.52 -7.52 29.55
C ALA A 142 8.74 -6.73 28.50
N ALA A 143 9.28 -5.58 28.09
CA ALA A 143 8.75 -4.86 26.95
C ALA A 143 9.10 -5.63 25.66
N PRO A 144 8.19 -5.63 24.67
CA PRO A 144 8.41 -6.31 23.40
C PRO A 144 9.50 -5.62 22.59
N THR A 145 10.09 -6.38 21.66
CA THR A 145 11.10 -5.87 20.73
C THR A 145 10.44 -5.43 19.43
N VAL A 146 10.74 -4.21 19.01
CA VAL A 146 10.32 -3.59 17.73
C VAL A 146 11.57 -3.24 16.97
N TRP A 147 11.62 -3.53 15.67
CA TRP A 147 12.79 -3.29 14.86
C TRP A 147 12.49 -3.24 13.36
N SER A 148 13.40 -2.62 12.60
CA SER A 148 13.50 -2.73 11.15
C SER A 148 14.95 -2.74 10.73
N THR A 149 15.26 -3.45 9.64
CA THR A 149 16.57 -3.47 8.98
C THR A 149 16.39 -2.95 7.56
N LEU A 150 17.07 -1.87 7.25
CA LEU A 150 17.09 -1.22 5.95
C LEU A 150 18.43 -1.45 5.26
N ALA A 151 18.41 -1.58 3.94
CA ALA A 151 19.61 -1.50 3.12
C ALA A 151 19.47 -0.37 2.09
N LEU A 152 20.57 0.32 1.82
CA LEU A 152 20.68 1.39 0.83
C LEU A 152 21.96 1.16 0.02
N THR A 153 21.80 0.96 -1.28
CA THR A 153 22.91 0.83 -2.22
C THR A 153 23.01 2.09 -3.05
N ILE A 154 24.17 2.75 -3.03
CA ILE A 154 24.45 3.95 -3.82
C ILE A 154 25.51 3.59 -4.86
N HIS A 155 25.26 3.93 -6.13
CA HIS A 155 26.11 3.64 -7.26
C HIS A 155 26.89 4.88 -7.70
N ALA A 156 28.08 4.65 -8.29
CA ALA A 156 28.93 5.70 -8.81
C ALA A 156 28.32 6.50 -9.98
N ASP A 157 27.30 5.96 -10.63
CA ASP A 157 26.53 6.63 -11.69
C ASP A 157 25.47 7.62 -11.13
N GLY A 158 25.34 7.72 -9.81
CA GLY A 158 24.38 8.58 -9.13
C GLY A 158 23.03 7.90 -8.81
N SER A 159 22.82 6.67 -9.25
CA SER A 159 21.60 5.93 -8.90
C SER A 159 21.67 5.36 -7.49
N SER A 160 20.49 5.16 -6.86
CA SER A 160 20.39 4.50 -5.57
C SER A 160 19.22 3.51 -5.53
N GLN A 161 19.38 2.46 -4.74
CA GLN A 161 18.37 1.44 -4.50
C GLN A 161 18.25 1.18 -3.00
N HIS A 162 17.02 1.01 -2.53
CA HIS A 162 16.76 0.70 -1.14
C HIS A 162 15.93 -0.59 -1.00
N GLU A 163 16.14 -1.26 0.12
CA GLU A 163 15.49 -2.53 0.45
C GLU A 163 15.13 -2.58 1.93
N VAL A 164 14.01 -3.21 2.27
CA VAL A 164 13.68 -3.60 3.63
C VAL A 164 14.10 -5.05 3.82
N VAL A 165 15.26 -5.25 4.41
CA VAL A 165 15.86 -6.57 4.64
C VAL A 165 15.04 -7.37 5.65
N GLY A 166 14.51 -6.68 6.68
CA GLY A 166 13.70 -7.31 7.70
C GLY A 166 12.96 -6.30 8.56
N ALA A 167 11.90 -6.75 9.23
CA ALA A 167 11.18 -5.94 10.21
C ALA A 167 10.40 -6.81 11.18
N SER A 168 10.15 -6.28 12.39
CA SER A 168 9.23 -6.93 13.32
C SER A 168 7.82 -6.99 12.71
N PRO A 169 7.06 -8.08 12.92
CA PRO A 169 5.73 -8.26 12.32
C PRO A 169 4.68 -7.26 12.86
N PHE A 170 5.01 -6.57 13.92
CA PHE A 170 4.25 -5.48 14.53
C PHE A 170 5.22 -4.50 15.19
N PRO A 171 5.00 -3.19 15.18
CA PRO A 171 3.91 -2.44 14.54
C PRO A 171 3.99 -2.41 13.01
N ARG A 172 3.14 -1.60 12.36
CA ARG A 172 3.30 -1.31 10.92
C ARG A 172 4.53 -0.45 10.70
N HIS A 173 5.28 -0.76 9.63
CA HIS A 173 6.42 0.05 9.20
C HIS A 173 6.12 0.63 7.83
N TRP A 174 6.17 1.95 7.72
CA TRP A 174 6.03 2.69 6.47
C TRP A 174 7.39 3.17 6.01
N ILE A 175 7.70 2.96 4.73
CA ILE A 175 9.03 3.16 4.16
C ILE A 175 8.98 4.33 3.19
N TYR A 176 9.84 5.31 3.42
CA TYR A 176 9.96 6.51 2.61
C TYR A 176 11.30 6.54 1.91
N ASN A 177 11.29 6.99 0.65
CA ASN A 177 12.52 7.23 -0.10
C ASN A 177 13.16 8.60 0.26
N ASP A 178 14.26 8.94 -0.40
CA ASP A 178 15.03 10.17 -0.25
C ASP A 178 14.24 11.46 -0.54
N THR A 179 13.17 11.39 -1.33
CA THR A 179 12.27 12.52 -1.57
C THR A 179 11.13 12.61 -0.54
N GLY A 180 11.16 11.79 0.50
CA GLY A 180 10.11 11.70 1.52
C GLY A 180 8.82 11.04 1.03
N LYS A 181 8.80 10.43 -0.15
CA LYS A 181 7.63 9.73 -0.69
C LYS A 181 7.50 8.37 -0.05
N LEU A 182 6.29 8.00 0.39
CA LEU A 182 5.96 6.66 0.85
C LEU A 182 6.03 5.67 -0.33
N VAL A 183 6.94 4.68 -0.23
CA VAL A 183 7.26 3.75 -1.32
C VAL A 183 6.92 2.30 -1.01
N ALA A 184 6.92 1.92 0.28
CA ALA A 184 6.58 0.57 0.69
C ALA A 184 5.97 0.55 2.09
N LYS A 185 5.30 -0.56 2.42
CA LYS A 185 4.77 -0.86 3.74
C LYS A 185 5.13 -2.30 4.11
N THR A 186 5.36 -2.59 5.41
CA THR A 186 5.43 -3.97 5.85
C THR A 186 4.02 -4.49 6.09
N GLY A 187 3.69 -5.62 5.49
CA GLY A 187 2.31 -6.09 5.38
C GLY A 187 1.71 -6.74 6.62
N LEU A 188 2.51 -7.08 7.62
CA LEU A 188 1.99 -7.81 8.77
C LEU A 188 1.54 -6.89 9.87
N VAL A 189 0.26 -7.05 10.22
CA VAL A 189 -0.33 -6.55 11.45
C VAL A 189 -0.96 -7.75 12.16
N ASP A 190 -0.13 -8.59 12.74
CA ASP A 190 -0.59 -9.69 13.59
C ASP A 190 -0.04 -9.48 15.01
N PHE A 191 -0.83 -8.76 15.81
CA PHE A 191 -0.52 -8.47 17.20
C PHE A 191 -0.30 -9.75 18.02
N ASN A 192 -1.07 -10.80 17.76
CA ASN A 192 -0.97 -12.05 18.50
C ASN A 192 0.31 -12.83 18.14
N ARG A 193 0.69 -12.85 16.86
CA ARG A 193 1.95 -13.43 16.40
C ARG A 193 3.12 -12.64 16.98
N TRP A 194 3.12 -11.31 16.82
CA TRP A 194 4.16 -10.46 17.40
C TRP A 194 4.30 -10.65 18.91
N ARG A 195 3.18 -10.69 19.66
CA ARG A 195 3.22 -10.93 21.11
C ARG A 195 3.89 -12.26 21.46
N ARG A 196 3.75 -13.31 20.64
CA ARG A 196 4.44 -14.59 20.85
C ARG A 196 5.92 -14.51 20.52
N ASP A 197 6.24 -13.82 19.41
CA ASP A 197 7.54 -13.84 18.76
C ASP A 197 8.42 -12.63 19.15
N ALA A 198 7.85 -11.61 19.81
CA ALA A 198 8.53 -10.34 20.16
C ALA A 198 9.61 -10.45 21.24
N PHE A 199 9.94 -11.66 21.69
CA PHE A 199 10.86 -11.89 22.79
C PHE A 199 11.94 -12.89 22.39
N GLY A 200 13.10 -12.39 22.01
CA GLY A 200 14.34 -13.15 21.95
C GLY A 200 14.66 -13.70 20.57
N ARG A 201 14.18 -14.86 20.19
CA ARG A 201 14.71 -15.61 19.03
C ARG A 201 14.40 -14.98 17.67
N HIS A 202 13.24 -14.38 17.54
CA HIS A 202 12.73 -13.83 16.28
C HIS A 202 13.08 -12.35 16.10
N THR A 203 14.29 -11.99 16.40
CA THR A 203 14.82 -10.64 16.20
C THR A 203 16.23 -10.74 15.63
N PRO A 204 16.74 -9.71 14.96
CA PRO A 204 18.12 -9.72 14.42
C PRO A 204 19.19 -9.96 15.49
N TRP A 205 18.88 -9.65 16.75
CA TRP A 205 19.77 -9.89 17.90
C TRP A 205 19.53 -11.25 18.57
N GLY A 206 18.71 -12.10 17.99
CA GLY A 206 18.42 -13.46 18.43
C GLY A 206 18.96 -14.52 17.48
N ASP A 207 18.42 -15.74 17.61
CA ASP A 207 18.86 -16.88 16.82
C ASP A 207 18.14 -17.04 15.47
N GLU A 208 17.05 -16.28 15.24
CA GLU A 208 16.19 -16.42 14.07
C GLU A 208 15.92 -15.05 13.42
N GLU A 209 16.16 -14.96 12.13
CA GLU A 209 15.80 -13.78 11.32
C GLU A 209 14.32 -13.82 10.94
N SER A 210 13.67 -12.66 10.98
CA SER A 210 12.30 -12.49 10.49
C SER A 210 12.32 -11.53 9.30
N PRO A 211 12.33 -12.05 8.06
CA PRO A 211 12.28 -11.19 6.87
C PRO A 211 10.98 -10.39 6.87
N ALA A 212 11.05 -9.14 6.41
CA ALA A 212 9.88 -8.31 6.26
C ALA A 212 9.04 -8.77 5.07
N LEU A 213 7.73 -8.90 5.26
CA LEU A 213 6.79 -8.97 4.15
C LEU A 213 6.50 -7.52 3.70
N VAL A 214 7.20 -7.10 2.66
CA VAL A 214 7.06 -5.75 2.09
C VAL A 214 5.99 -5.76 1.03
N THR A 215 5.04 -4.85 1.13
CA THR A 215 3.96 -4.69 0.15
C THR A 215 4.05 -3.34 -0.54
N VAL A 216 3.55 -3.30 -1.78
CA VAL A 216 3.46 -2.07 -2.56
C VAL A 216 2.52 -1.08 -1.87
N VAL A 217 2.83 0.19 -1.98
CA VAL A 217 2.03 1.28 -1.41
C VAL A 217 0.70 1.39 -2.14
N GLU A 218 -0.36 1.48 -1.37
CA GLU A 218 -1.68 1.86 -1.82
C GLU A 218 -1.66 3.22 -2.51
N THR A 219 -2.22 3.29 -3.70
CA THR A 219 -2.32 4.55 -4.44
C THR A 219 -3.35 5.49 -3.82
N ALA A 220 -3.29 6.78 -4.15
CA ALA A 220 -4.32 7.75 -3.72
C ALA A 220 -5.72 7.34 -4.19
N LEU A 221 -5.80 6.69 -5.35
CA LEU A 221 -7.03 6.14 -5.91
C LEU A 221 -7.56 4.98 -5.06
N GLU A 222 -6.70 4.02 -4.68
CA GLU A 222 -7.08 2.91 -3.81
C GLU A 222 -7.58 3.41 -2.45
N ARG A 223 -6.94 4.42 -1.87
CA ARG A 223 -7.40 5.05 -0.61
C ARG A 223 -8.78 5.70 -0.73
N ARG A 224 -9.07 6.35 -1.87
CA ARG A 224 -10.41 6.91 -2.13
C ARG A 224 -11.46 5.83 -2.23
N LEU A 225 -11.17 4.76 -2.99
CA LEU A 225 -12.05 3.60 -3.12
C LEU A 225 -12.23 2.86 -1.80
N SER A 226 -11.16 2.72 -1.00
CA SER A 226 -11.23 2.08 0.32
C SER A 226 -12.21 2.79 1.26
N ARG A 227 -12.26 4.13 1.24
CA ARG A 227 -13.26 4.89 2.00
C ARG A 227 -14.69 4.60 1.54
N GLN A 228 -14.94 4.57 0.23
CA GLN A 228 -16.26 4.22 -0.32
C GLN A 228 -16.68 2.81 0.08
N VAL A 229 -15.75 1.85 0.08
CA VAL A 229 -15.99 0.48 0.54
C VAL A 229 -16.40 0.45 2.02
N ILE A 230 -15.72 1.20 2.87
CA ILE A 230 -16.00 1.26 4.31
C ILE A 230 -17.37 1.90 4.57
N ASP A 231 -17.67 3.00 3.89
CA ASP A 231 -18.93 3.74 4.03
C ASP A 231 -20.15 2.93 3.56
N ALA A 232 -19.94 2.00 2.61
CA ALA A 232 -20.97 1.10 2.09
C ALA A 232 -21.38 -0.03 3.07
N GLY A 233 -20.74 -0.15 4.23
CA GLY A 233 -21.06 -1.18 5.23
C GLY A 233 -20.77 -2.61 4.76
N PRO A 234 -19.53 -2.94 4.40
CA PRO A 234 -19.16 -4.20 3.78
C PRO A 234 -19.34 -5.40 4.71
N SER A 235 -19.52 -6.58 4.14
CA SER A 235 -19.35 -7.83 4.88
C SER A 235 -17.87 -8.19 4.99
N PHE A 236 -17.48 -8.91 6.06
CA PHE A 236 -16.08 -9.29 6.28
C PHE A 236 -15.88 -10.79 6.18
N ARG A 237 -14.82 -11.20 5.48
CA ARG A 237 -14.32 -12.59 5.47
C ARG A 237 -12.96 -12.66 6.18
N LYS A 238 -12.77 -13.70 7.01
CA LYS A 238 -11.47 -14.03 7.61
C LYS A 238 -10.88 -15.24 6.90
N LEU A 239 -9.62 -15.14 6.52
CA LEU A 239 -8.89 -16.19 5.83
C LEU A 239 -7.72 -16.67 6.69
N LYS A 240 -7.51 -17.99 6.72
CA LYS A 240 -6.30 -18.57 7.31
C LYS A 240 -5.16 -18.52 6.28
N PRO A 241 -3.88 -18.55 6.72
CA PRO A 241 -2.76 -18.70 5.80
C PRO A 241 -2.96 -19.89 4.86
N GLY A 242 -2.66 -19.71 3.57
CA GLY A 242 -2.87 -20.71 2.51
C GLY A 242 -4.29 -20.78 1.95
N ALA A 243 -5.28 -20.14 2.59
CA ALA A 243 -6.66 -20.16 2.08
C ALA A 243 -6.81 -19.33 0.81
N THR A 244 -7.58 -19.83 -0.13
CA THR A 244 -7.92 -19.16 -1.39
C THR A 244 -9.14 -18.26 -1.18
N LEU A 245 -9.03 -16.99 -1.53
CA LEU A 245 -10.13 -16.02 -1.54
C LEU A 245 -10.97 -16.18 -2.82
N THR A 246 -10.30 -16.31 -3.96
CA THR A 246 -10.91 -16.54 -5.27
C THR A 246 -9.91 -17.27 -6.19
N GLU A 247 -10.41 -18.05 -7.13
CA GLU A 247 -9.60 -18.81 -8.07
C GLU A 247 -9.64 -18.19 -9.47
N GLN A 248 -8.52 -18.25 -10.20
CA GLN A 248 -8.45 -17.84 -11.59
C GLN A 248 -9.47 -18.61 -12.43
N GLY A 249 -10.18 -17.91 -13.30
CA GLY A 249 -11.23 -18.49 -14.14
C GLY A 249 -12.60 -18.68 -13.45
N ALA A 250 -12.68 -18.59 -12.13
CA ALA A 250 -13.95 -18.64 -11.41
C ALA A 250 -14.84 -17.43 -11.73
N PRO A 251 -16.17 -17.56 -11.75
CA PRO A 251 -17.07 -16.42 -11.90
C PRO A 251 -17.02 -15.53 -10.63
N GLY A 252 -17.18 -14.23 -10.80
CA GLY A 252 -17.22 -13.33 -9.64
C GLY A 252 -17.44 -11.88 -10.02
N ALA A 253 -18.36 -11.24 -9.27
CA ALA A 253 -18.69 -9.83 -9.38
C ALA A 253 -18.40 -9.06 -8.06
N GLU A 254 -17.75 -9.72 -7.09
CA GLU A 254 -17.39 -9.11 -5.82
C GLU A 254 -16.02 -8.44 -5.93
N LEU A 255 -15.91 -7.31 -5.25
CA LEU A 255 -14.64 -6.62 -4.99
C LEU A 255 -14.21 -6.89 -3.57
N PHE A 256 -12.93 -6.89 -3.37
CA PHE A 256 -12.31 -7.16 -2.08
C PHE A 256 -11.41 -6.00 -1.68
N LEU A 257 -11.57 -5.50 -0.47
CA LEU A 257 -10.61 -4.59 0.16
C LEU A 257 -9.87 -5.38 1.24
N LEU A 258 -8.56 -5.50 1.10
CA LEU A 258 -7.72 -6.16 2.10
C LEU A 258 -7.49 -5.23 3.29
N PHE A 259 -8.06 -5.59 4.45
CA PHE A 259 -7.91 -4.84 5.71
C PHE A 259 -6.68 -5.25 6.49
N GLU A 260 -6.42 -6.56 6.55
CA GLU A 260 -5.31 -7.14 7.33
C GLU A 260 -4.70 -8.31 6.59
N GLY A 261 -3.41 -8.51 6.77
CA GLY A 261 -2.67 -9.61 6.21
C GLY A 261 -2.08 -9.31 4.82
N VAL A 262 -1.59 -10.36 4.18
CA VAL A 262 -0.97 -10.34 2.85
C VAL A 262 -1.62 -11.38 1.97
N VAL A 263 -1.93 -11.00 0.73
CA VAL A 263 -2.51 -11.85 -0.30
C VAL A 263 -1.54 -11.93 -1.48
N ALA A 264 -1.19 -13.14 -1.89
CA ALA A 264 -0.51 -13.39 -3.14
C ALA A 264 -1.51 -13.35 -4.31
N VAL A 265 -1.14 -12.67 -5.37
CA VAL A 265 -1.84 -12.67 -6.66
C VAL A 265 -1.12 -13.66 -7.56
N GLU A 266 -1.77 -14.76 -7.89
CA GLU A 266 -1.21 -15.85 -8.68
C GLU A 266 -1.90 -15.90 -10.05
N VAL A 267 -1.10 -15.97 -11.12
CA VAL A 267 -1.57 -16.16 -12.50
C VAL A 267 -0.90 -17.43 -13.05
N ASP A 268 -1.69 -18.34 -13.57
CA ASP A 268 -1.22 -19.62 -14.11
C ASP A 268 -0.32 -20.40 -13.13
N GLY A 269 -0.65 -20.31 -11.83
CA GLY A 269 0.06 -20.99 -10.74
C GLY A 269 1.35 -20.30 -10.27
N HIS A 270 1.69 -19.14 -10.84
CA HIS A 270 2.88 -18.36 -10.44
C HIS A 270 2.47 -17.10 -9.68
N THR A 271 3.13 -16.83 -8.57
CA THR A 271 2.94 -15.56 -7.83
C THR A 271 3.52 -14.41 -8.64
N VAL A 272 2.65 -13.49 -9.04
CA VAL A 272 3.03 -12.27 -9.77
C VAL A 272 3.39 -11.15 -8.82
N THR A 273 2.65 -11.01 -7.72
CA THR A 273 2.87 -9.98 -6.70
C THR A 273 2.23 -10.36 -5.37
N GLU A 274 2.67 -9.71 -4.31
CA GLU A 274 2.02 -9.75 -3.00
C GLU A 274 1.48 -8.36 -2.65
N VAL A 275 0.25 -8.34 -2.15
CA VAL A 275 -0.44 -7.10 -1.78
C VAL A 275 -0.83 -7.10 -0.32
N GLY A 276 -0.77 -5.92 0.28
CA GLY A 276 -1.05 -5.69 1.70
C GLY A 276 -2.32 -4.87 1.94
N PRO A 277 -2.54 -4.48 3.19
CA PRO A 277 -3.72 -3.70 3.59
C PRO A 277 -3.90 -2.43 2.76
N GLY A 278 -5.14 -2.16 2.37
CA GLY A 278 -5.53 -1.07 1.48
C GLY A 278 -5.66 -1.48 0.01
N ALA A 279 -5.18 -2.67 -0.37
CA ALA A 279 -5.31 -3.14 -1.74
C ALA A 279 -6.78 -3.49 -2.08
N ILE A 280 -7.23 -2.98 -3.21
CA ILE A 280 -8.50 -3.34 -3.85
C ILE A 280 -8.23 -4.48 -4.83
N LEU A 281 -8.97 -5.56 -4.73
CA LEU A 281 -8.78 -6.78 -5.51
C LEU A 281 -10.07 -7.20 -6.18
N GLY A 282 -9.97 -7.88 -7.33
CA GLY A 282 -11.12 -8.40 -8.08
C GLY A 282 -11.70 -7.43 -9.12
N GLU A 283 -11.15 -6.23 -9.26
CA GLU A 283 -11.57 -5.18 -10.19
C GLU A 283 -11.53 -5.64 -11.66
N MET A 284 -10.57 -6.49 -12.01
CA MET A 284 -10.43 -6.99 -13.38
C MET A 284 -11.61 -7.84 -13.84
N ALA A 285 -12.18 -8.65 -12.96
CA ALA A 285 -13.35 -9.48 -13.27
C ALA A 285 -14.61 -8.63 -13.46
N VAL A 286 -14.71 -7.55 -12.68
CA VAL A 286 -15.81 -6.59 -12.74
C VAL A 286 -15.77 -5.77 -14.02
N LEU A 287 -14.58 -5.36 -14.46
CA LEU A 287 -14.37 -4.55 -15.66
C LEU A 287 -14.37 -5.35 -16.97
N ALA A 288 -14.26 -6.67 -16.88
CA ALA A 288 -14.30 -7.57 -18.04
C ALA A 288 -15.72 -7.78 -18.62
N GLN A 289 -16.75 -7.14 -18.04
CA GLN A 289 -18.11 -7.23 -18.55
C GLN A 289 -18.23 -6.59 -19.93
N ASP A 290 -19.19 -7.12 -20.72
CA ASP A 290 -19.55 -6.53 -22.01
C ASP A 290 -19.88 -5.05 -21.85
N VAL A 291 -19.25 -4.22 -22.64
CA VAL A 291 -19.45 -2.76 -22.65
C VAL A 291 -20.07 -2.31 -23.98
N MET A 292 -20.89 -1.28 -23.89
CA MET A 292 -21.35 -0.58 -25.07
C MET A 292 -20.43 0.63 -25.31
N ALA A 293 -19.68 0.58 -26.40
CA ALA A 293 -18.88 1.70 -26.84
C ALA A 293 -19.80 2.77 -27.47
N VAL A 294 -19.79 3.97 -26.90
CA VAL A 294 -20.46 5.15 -27.44
C VAL A 294 -19.44 5.91 -28.28
N ALA A 295 -19.65 5.96 -29.57
CA ALA A 295 -18.78 6.67 -30.50
C ALA A 295 -19.48 7.87 -31.14
N VAL A 296 -18.72 8.90 -31.40
CA VAL A 296 -19.15 10.18 -31.98
C VAL A 296 -18.37 10.45 -33.27
N ILE A 297 -19.04 10.98 -34.28
CA ILE A 297 -18.38 11.50 -35.46
C ILE A 297 -18.04 12.97 -35.20
N PRO A 298 -16.74 13.35 -35.08
CA PRO A 298 -16.34 14.69 -34.64
C PRO A 298 -16.94 15.83 -35.46
N ALA A 299 -16.96 15.71 -36.81
CA ALA A 299 -17.49 16.71 -37.71
C ALA A 299 -18.99 17.05 -37.50
N ARG A 300 -19.74 16.16 -36.80
CA ARG A 300 -21.17 16.40 -36.51
C ARG A 300 -21.40 17.01 -35.10
N VAL A 301 -20.37 17.01 -34.26
CA VAL A 301 -20.46 17.48 -32.86
C VAL A 301 -19.85 18.86 -32.67
N HIS A 302 -18.79 19.22 -33.41
CA HIS A 302 -18.14 20.54 -33.30
C HIS A 302 -19.08 21.71 -33.61
N ASP A 303 -20.06 21.50 -34.49
CA ASP A 303 -21.02 22.55 -34.87
C ASP A 303 -22.16 22.79 -33.86
N ARG A 304 -22.17 22.00 -32.72
CA ARG A 304 -23.25 22.06 -31.71
C ARG A 304 -22.70 22.06 -30.29
N PRO A 305 -22.24 23.20 -29.74
CA PRO A 305 -21.61 23.26 -28.40
C PRO A 305 -22.51 22.76 -27.27
N GLY A 306 -23.87 22.86 -27.40
CA GLY A 306 -24.81 22.30 -26.42
C GLY A 306 -24.83 20.76 -26.38
N LEU A 307 -24.38 20.09 -27.43
CA LEU A 307 -24.35 18.65 -27.55
C LEU A 307 -23.28 18.00 -26.67
N LEU A 308 -22.10 18.62 -26.59
CA LEU A 308 -21.01 18.20 -25.70
C LEU A 308 -21.42 18.24 -24.24
N ALA A 309 -22.12 19.31 -23.85
CA ALA A 309 -22.63 19.43 -22.48
C ALA A 309 -23.69 18.38 -22.18
N THR A 310 -24.61 18.11 -23.12
CA THR A 310 -25.65 17.09 -22.98
C THR A 310 -25.04 15.68 -22.90
N LEU A 311 -24.06 15.36 -23.75
CA LEU A 311 -23.34 14.11 -23.72
C LEU A 311 -22.59 13.92 -22.38
N ALA A 312 -21.88 14.95 -21.95
CA ALA A 312 -21.14 14.92 -20.70
C ALA A 312 -22.06 14.69 -19.50
N ALA A 313 -23.19 15.40 -19.43
CA ALA A 313 -24.18 15.24 -18.39
C ALA A 313 -24.85 13.84 -18.42
N THR A 314 -25.18 13.34 -19.61
CA THR A 314 -25.86 12.03 -19.77
C THR A 314 -24.91 10.87 -19.45
N LEU A 315 -23.61 11.00 -19.80
CA LEU A 315 -22.59 10.00 -19.57
C LEU A 315 -21.96 10.11 -18.18
N GLY A 316 -22.16 11.23 -17.49
CA GLY A 316 -21.51 11.52 -16.20
C GLY A 316 -20.00 11.79 -16.36
N LEU A 317 -19.58 12.35 -17.52
CA LEU A 317 -18.17 12.58 -17.86
C LEU A 317 -17.82 14.07 -17.84
N ASN A 318 -16.55 14.37 -17.62
CA ASN A 318 -16.04 15.74 -17.74
C ASN A 318 -16.04 16.17 -19.21
N PRO A 319 -16.71 17.30 -19.56
CA PRO A 319 -16.75 17.81 -20.95
C PRO A 319 -15.38 18.00 -21.59
N ALA A 320 -14.36 18.43 -20.81
CA ALA A 320 -13.00 18.62 -21.29
C ALA A 320 -12.34 17.29 -21.74
N ARG A 321 -12.65 16.17 -21.09
CA ARG A 321 -12.16 14.83 -21.49
C ARG A 321 -12.80 14.34 -22.79
N ILE A 322 -14.06 14.69 -23.04
CA ILE A 322 -14.73 14.37 -24.30
C ILE A 322 -14.10 15.20 -25.42
N ALA A 323 -13.87 16.50 -25.19
CA ALA A 323 -13.22 17.40 -26.15
C ALA A 323 -11.81 16.91 -26.51
N ASP A 324 -10.98 16.55 -25.53
CA ASP A 324 -9.61 16.01 -25.76
C ASP A 324 -9.61 14.74 -26.63
N LYS A 325 -10.58 13.84 -26.41
CA LYS A 325 -10.74 12.66 -27.27
C LYS A 325 -11.17 13.00 -28.71
N LEU A 326 -11.87 14.11 -28.91
CA LEU A 326 -12.31 14.55 -30.24
C LEU A 326 -11.24 15.33 -31.00
N ASP A 327 -10.36 16.05 -30.33
CA ASP A 327 -9.34 16.91 -30.90
C ASP A 327 -8.04 16.18 -31.32
N ARG A 328 -7.90 14.90 -31.03
CA ARG A 328 -6.73 14.13 -31.48
C ARG A 328 -6.67 14.02 -33.00
N PRO A 329 -5.48 14.20 -33.64
CA PRO A 329 -5.33 14.25 -35.11
C PRO A 329 -5.54 12.86 -35.73
N ILE A 330 -6.78 12.57 -36.12
CA ILE A 330 -7.19 11.41 -36.93
C ILE A 330 -8.25 11.94 -37.90
N MET A 331 -8.46 11.27 -39.03
CA MET A 331 -9.43 11.70 -40.05
C MET A 331 -10.74 12.26 -39.45
N PRO A 332 -11.21 13.45 -39.89
CA PRO A 332 -12.35 14.13 -39.29
C PRO A 332 -13.68 13.35 -39.33
N THR A 333 -13.77 12.37 -40.24
CA THR A 333 -14.97 11.55 -40.49
C THR A 333 -14.99 10.22 -39.73
N ALA A 334 -13.90 9.86 -39.05
CA ALA A 334 -13.83 8.61 -38.32
C ALA A 334 -14.58 8.71 -36.99
N ALA A 335 -15.50 7.79 -36.71
CA ALA A 335 -16.18 7.71 -35.42
C ALA A 335 -15.19 7.44 -34.29
N ARG A 336 -15.26 8.23 -33.22
CA ARG A 336 -14.37 8.12 -32.04
C ARG A 336 -15.15 7.66 -30.83
N VAL A 337 -14.62 6.67 -30.14
CA VAL A 337 -15.18 6.20 -28.88
C VAL A 337 -14.92 7.23 -27.80
N VAL A 338 -15.96 7.86 -27.31
CA VAL A 338 -15.91 8.88 -26.24
C VAL A 338 -16.16 8.28 -24.86
N ALA A 339 -16.95 7.18 -24.79
CA ALA A 339 -17.22 6.44 -23.58
C ALA A 339 -17.40 4.95 -23.86
N GLU A 340 -17.15 4.12 -22.83
CA GLU A 340 -17.55 2.74 -22.78
C GLU A 340 -18.43 2.58 -21.54
N LEU A 341 -19.66 2.12 -21.73
CA LEU A 341 -20.65 1.94 -20.68
C LEU A 341 -20.94 0.46 -20.51
N PRO A 342 -21.03 -0.04 -19.26
CA PRO A 342 -21.62 -1.35 -19.01
C PRO A 342 -23.02 -1.45 -19.60
N LEU A 343 -23.41 -2.62 -20.07
CA LEU A 343 -24.70 -2.82 -20.73
C LEU A 343 -25.88 -2.33 -19.88
N GLU A 344 -25.88 -2.60 -18.57
CA GLU A 344 -26.93 -2.14 -17.66
C GLU A 344 -27.05 -0.62 -17.64
N ARG A 345 -25.91 0.08 -17.48
CA ARG A 345 -25.90 1.55 -17.48
C ARG A 345 -26.25 2.10 -18.84
N PHE A 346 -25.80 1.44 -19.90
CA PHE A 346 -26.16 1.83 -21.27
C PHE A 346 -27.69 1.80 -21.45
N HIS A 347 -28.37 0.72 -21.05
CA HIS A 347 -29.82 0.61 -21.15
C HIS A 347 -30.56 1.70 -20.35
N GLN A 348 -30.04 2.14 -19.22
CA GLN A 348 -30.64 3.24 -18.44
C GLN A 348 -30.54 4.59 -19.16
N VAL A 349 -29.47 4.86 -19.88
CA VAL A 349 -29.23 6.14 -20.56
C VAL A 349 -29.50 6.11 -22.06
N GLU A 350 -29.69 4.91 -22.63
CA GLU A 350 -29.90 4.68 -24.04
C GLU A 350 -31.00 5.56 -24.66
N PRO A 351 -32.20 5.75 -24.04
CA PRO A 351 -33.23 6.61 -24.62
C PRO A 351 -32.77 8.06 -24.81
N ARG A 352 -31.94 8.56 -23.88
CA ARG A 352 -31.35 9.91 -23.95
C ARG A 352 -30.23 10.01 -24.99
N LEU A 353 -29.42 8.96 -25.09
CA LEU A 353 -28.33 8.90 -26.07
C LEU A 353 -28.85 8.75 -27.50
N ARG A 354 -29.91 7.96 -27.71
CA ARG A 354 -30.54 7.81 -29.06
C ARG A 354 -31.20 9.09 -29.56
N ALA A 355 -31.55 10.01 -28.67
CA ALA A 355 -32.05 11.32 -29.05
C ALA A 355 -30.97 12.27 -29.61
N VAL A 356 -29.69 11.87 -29.50
CA VAL A 356 -28.55 12.66 -29.94
C VAL A 356 -28.09 12.18 -31.32
N GLU A 357 -28.23 13.00 -32.33
CA GLU A 357 -27.76 12.71 -33.70
C GLU A 357 -26.23 12.60 -33.75
N GLY A 358 -25.72 11.65 -34.53
CA GLY A 358 -24.30 11.46 -34.76
C GLY A 358 -23.61 10.53 -33.79
N LEU A 359 -24.37 9.90 -32.88
CA LEU A 359 -23.86 8.80 -32.03
C LEU A 359 -23.97 7.47 -32.76
N SER A 360 -23.00 6.61 -32.54
CA SER A 360 -23.03 5.20 -32.89
C SER A 360 -22.72 4.37 -31.65
N PHE A 361 -23.35 3.19 -31.56
CA PHE A 361 -23.24 2.28 -30.42
C PHE A 361 -22.72 0.94 -30.92
N THR A 362 -21.61 0.47 -30.34
CA THR A 362 -21.05 -0.82 -30.70
C THR A 362 -20.85 -1.63 -29.44
N ARG A 363 -21.45 -2.81 -29.37
CA ARG A 363 -21.17 -3.76 -28.29
C ARG A 363 -19.75 -4.29 -28.48
N ARG A 364 -18.93 -4.14 -27.46
CA ARG A 364 -17.58 -4.67 -27.42
C ARG A 364 -17.49 -5.64 -26.27
N GLN A 365 -16.90 -6.79 -26.48
CA GLN A 365 -16.43 -7.62 -25.38
C GLN A 365 -15.30 -6.88 -24.70
N GLY A 366 -15.36 -6.78 -23.37
CA GLY A 366 -14.23 -6.31 -22.57
C GLY A 366 -13.00 -7.11 -22.96
N ARG A 367 -11.87 -6.43 -23.21
CA ARG A 367 -10.65 -7.00 -23.77
C ARG A 367 -10.28 -8.34 -23.12
N GLU A 368 -10.24 -9.39 -23.95
CA GLU A 368 -9.54 -10.68 -23.81
C GLU A 368 -9.81 -11.57 -22.57
N THR A 369 -10.60 -11.15 -21.61
CA THR A 369 -11.01 -12.00 -20.49
C THR A 369 -12.50 -12.32 -20.61
N PRO A 370 -12.94 -13.59 -20.46
CA PRO A 370 -14.37 -13.90 -20.45
C PRO A 370 -15.06 -13.10 -19.36
N ALA A 371 -16.14 -12.37 -19.74
CA ALA A 371 -16.87 -11.50 -18.86
C ALA A 371 -17.19 -12.16 -17.51
N GLY A 372 -16.87 -11.48 -16.41
CA GLY A 372 -17.14 -11.96 -15.06
C GLY A 372 -16.25 -13.07 -14.53
N LYS A 373 -15.15 -13.41 -15.20
CA LYS A 373 -14.19 -14.40 -14.70
C LYS A 373 -13.00 -13.75 -14.01
N ARG A 374 -12.54 -14.35 -12.92
CA ARG A 374 -11.35 -13.94 -12.19
C ARG A 374 -10.09 -14.11 -13.03
N THR A 375 -9.27 -13.08 -13.13
CA THR A 375 -8.02 -13.08 -13.91
C THR A 375 -6.85 -13.70 -13.16
N ALA A 376 -6.97 -13.82 -11.83
CA ALA A 376 -5.95 -14.36 -10.96
C ALA A 376 -6.56 -15.15 -9.80
N THR A 377 -5.79 -16.08 -9.25
CA THR A 377 -6.04 -16.68 -7.94
C THR A 377 -5.52 -15.75 -6.85
N LEU A 378 -6.33 -15.50 -5.85
CA LEU A 378 -5.96 -14.71 -4.67
C LEU A 378 -5.80 -15.64 -3.48
N ARG A 379 -4.58 -15.79 -2.98
CA ARG A 379 -4.24 -16.70 -1.89
C ARG A 379 -3.70 -15.93 -0.69
N ALA A 380 -4.25 -16.22 0.49
CA ALA A 380 -3.78 -15.64 1.74
C ALA A 380 -2.38 -16.16 2.10
N VAL A 381 -1.38 -15.30 2.12
CA VAL A 381 -0.02 -15.62 2.60
C VAL A 381 0.00 -15.67 4.12
N THR A 382 -0.71 -14.74 4.74
CA THR A 382 -0.89 -14.66 6.19
C THR A 382 -2.35 -14.81 6.56
N ALA A 383 -2.70 -14.76 7.85
CA ALA A 383 -4.10 -14.56 8.24
C ALA A 383 -4.60 -13.22 7.70
N CYS A 384 -5.74 -13.24 6.99
CA CYS A 384 -6.29 -12.05 6.36
C CYS A 384 -7.69 -11.74 6.84
N ARG A 385 -8.01 -10.45 6.87
CA ARG A 385 -9.38 -9.92 6.97
C ARG A 385 -9.69 -9.09 5.75
N VAL A 386 -10.74 -9.46 5.04
CA VAL A 386 -11.09 -8.88 3.74
C VAL A 386 -12.52 -8.37 3.80
N ALA A 387 -12.74 -7.11 3.43
CA ALA A 387 -14.08 -6.59 3.18
C ALA A 387 -14.55 -7.01 1.80
N VAL A 388 -15.80 -7.46 1.71
CA VAL A 388 -16.43 -7.89 0.47
C VAL A 388 -17.51 -6.91 0.11
N VAL A 389 -17.46 -6.36 -1.10
CA VAL A 389 -18.38 -5.33 -1.58
C VAL A 389 -18.94 -5.74 -2.93
N PRO A 390 -20.26 -5.65 -3.11
CA PRO A 390 -20.86 -5.78 -4.43
C PRO A 390 -20.39 -4.65 -5.35
N GLU A 391 -20.13 -4.97 -6.59
CA GLU A 391 -19.70 -4.02 -7.63
C GLU A 391 -20.57 -2.76 -7.72
N ALA A 392 -21.89 -2.91 -7.58
CA ALA A 392 -22.87 -1.83 -7.74
C ALA A 392 -22.70 -0.66 -6.75
N GLN A 393 -21.87 -0.83 -5.70
CA GLN A 393 -21.65 0.15 -4.65
C GLN A 393 -20.39 1.01 -4.87
N LEU A 394 -19.64 0.78 -5.93
CA LEU A 394 -18.38 1.47 -6.16
C LEU A 394 -18.35 2.26 -7.47
N ASP A 395 -17.53 3.29 -7.49
CA ASP A 395 -17.26 4.12 -8.65
C ASP A 395 -16.49 3.31 -9.72
N ARG A 396 -17.18 2.95 -10.80
CA ARG A 396 -16.61 2.16 -11.91
C ARG A 396 -15.54 2.90 -12.69
N GLU A 397 -15.61 4.22 -12.79
CA GLU A 397 -14.57 5.00 -13.49
C GLU A 397 -13.26 4.93 -12.70
N ALA A 398 -13.35 5.06 -11.36
CA ALA A 398 -12.21 4.90 -10.48
C ALA A 398 -11.63 3.46 -10.50
N LEU A 399 -12.48 2.44 -10.59
CA LEU A 399 -12.03 1.05 -10.75
C LEU A 399 -11.35 0.81 -12.10
N ALA A 400 -11.83 1.41 -13.18
CA ALA A 400 -11.21 1.31 -14.50
C ALA A 400 -9.84 1.99 -14.52
N GLU A 401 -9.70 3.17 -13.88
CA GLU A 401 -8.43 3.86 -13.72
C GLU A 401 -7.42 3.02 -12.92
N LEU A 402 -7.87 2.36 -11.85
CA LEU A 402 -7.06 1.45 -11.04
C LEU A 402 -6.54 0.26 -11.87
N ALA A 403 -7.42 -0.37 -12.63
CA ALA A 403 -7.07 -1.52 -13.46
C ALA A 403 -6.11 -1.16 -14.60
N GLU A 404 -6.26 0.02 -15.20
CA GLU A 404 -5.35 0.52 -16.23
C GLU A 404 -3.95 0.80 -15.65
N GLY A 405 -3.88 1.42 -14.49
CA GLY A 405 -2.62 1.67 -13.78
C GLY A 405 -1.87 0.38 -13.39
N ARG A 406 -2.57 -0.71 -13.14
CA ARG A 406 -1.97 -2.02 -12.85
C ARG A 406 -1.48 -2.75 -14.11
N ARG A 407 -2.16 -2.58 -15.25
CA ARG A 407 -1.73 -3.15 -16.53
C ARG A 407 -0.45 -2.52 -17.08
N THR A 408 -0.26 -1.23 -16.86
CA THR A 408 0.94 -0.50 -17.33
C THR A 408 2.17 -0.76 -16.46
N LYS A 409 1.99 -1.32 -15.26
CA LYS A 409 3.08 -1.73 -14.35
C LYS A 409 3.37 -3.24 -14.40
N GLY A 410 2.87 -3.94 -15.43
CA GLY A 410 3.16 -5.34 -15.67
C GLY A 410 4.66 -5.62 -15.81
N PRO A 411 5.10 -6.89 -15.57
CA PRO A 411 6.47 -7.27 -15.29
C PRO A 411 7.47 -6.84 -16.32
#